data_171827be9ffcec783d3943d8a332c03e
#
_entry.id   171827be9ffcec783d3943d8a332c03e
#
_cell.length_a   1.000
_cell.length_b   1.000
_cell.length_c   1.000
_cell.angle_alpha   90.00
_cell.angle_beta   90.00
_cell.angle_gamma   90.00
#
_symmetry.space_group_name_H-M   'P 1'
#
loop_
_entity.id
_entity.type
_entity.pdbx_description
1 polymer ?
#
loop_
_entity_poly.entity_id
_entity_poly.type
_entity_poly.pdbx_seq_one_letter_code
_entity_poly.pdbx_strand_id
1 'polypeptide(L)'
;MVAKRLQFDEIEVPIVKGHEKVIDKDATTEYLFINAPRDIYTVYFDSSMPIFGKNVFDGCEESSSLELNMQDRKICFYCPTRTKGRKDALWYFNIVFAGENGESLFLPGQILVNSDEVYRKTVGGKLPFVEILEKIKIKKYMDETV
;
A
#
# COMPACT_ATOMS: atom_id res chain seq x y z
N MET A 1 20.33 8.90 8.05
CA MET A 1 19.49 8.30 6.99
C MET A 1 18.25 9.18 6.78
N VAL A 2 18.01 9.58 5.56
CA VAL A 2 16.89 10.47 5.22
C VAL A 2 15.74 9.63 4.66
N ALA A 3 14.52 9.89 5.15
CA ALA A 3 13.31 9.27 4.63
C ALA A 3 12.64 10.24 3.65
N LYS A 4 12.22 9.76 2.49
CA LYS A 4 11.53 10.53 1.48
C LYS A 4 10.23 9.82 1.10
N ARG A 5 9.15 10.59 0.98
CA ARG A 5 7.89 10.08 0.45
C ARG A 5 7.90 10.20 -1.07
N LEU A 6 7.53 9.12 -1.74
CA LEU A 6 7.33 9.15 -3.19
C LEU A 6 6.01 9.84 -3.55
N GLN A 7 6.05 10.64 -4.60
CA GLN A 7 4.85 11.24 -5.19
C GLN A 7 4.29 10.31 -6.26
N PHE A 8 3.00 10.46 -6.58
CA PHE A 8 2.35 9.54 -7.53
C PHE A 8 2.91 9.66 -8.96
N ASP A 9 3.37 10.83 -9.35
CA ASP A 9 4.00 11.02 -10.65
C ASP A 9 5.39 10.40 -10.74
N GLU A 10 5.98 10.01 -9.62
CA GLU A 10 7.28 9.34 -9.56
C GLU A 10 7.16 7.82 -9.70
N ILE A 11 5.96 7.27 -9.64
CA ILE A 11 5.76 5.81 -9.67
C ILE A 11 4.93 5.37 -10.87
N GLU A 12 5.18 4.12 -11.29
CA GLU A 12 4.38 3.42 -12.28
C GLU A 12 3.66 2.26 -11.59
N VAL A 13 2.34 2.26 -11.69
CA VAL A 13 1.51 1.21 -11.11
C VAL A 13 1.07 0.28 -12.22
N PRO A 14 1.28 -1.04 -12.07
CA PRO A 14 0.91 -2.01 -13.09
C PRO A 14 -0.60 -2.08 -13.27
N ILE A 15 -1.03 -2.35 -14.51
CA ILE A 15 -2.42 -2.68 -14.78
C ILE A 15 -2.56 -4.19 -14.64
N VAL A 16 -3.30 -4.62 -13.63
CA VAL A 16 -3.59 -6.03 -13.39
C VAL A 16 -4.93 -6.34 -14.04
N LYS A 17 -5.01 -7.48 -14.74
CA LYS A 17 -6.23 -7.88 -15.45
C LYS A 17 -7.46 -7.85 -14.54
N GLY A 18 -8.53 -7.22 -15.03
CA GLY A 18 -9.78 -7.13 -14.31
C GLY A 18 -9.82 -6.05 -13.24
N HIS A 19 -8.72 -5.35 -13.02
CA HIS A 19 -8.66 -4.26 -12.06
C HIS A 19 -8.86 -2.91 -12.76
N GLU A 20 -9.45 -1.98 -12.05
CA GLU A 20 -9.64 -0.62 -12.50
C GLU A 20 -8.70 0.31 -11.73
N LYS A 21 -7.94 1.12 -12.45
CA LYS A 21 -7.08 2.14 -11.87
C LYS A 21 -7.75 3.50 -12.02
N VAL A 22 -7.95 4.20 -10.93
CA VAL A 22 -8.57 5.53 -10.90
C VAL A 22 -7.62 6.50 -10.24
N ILE A 23 -7.35 7.62 -10.91
CA ILE A 23 -6.62 8.73 -10.32
C ILE A 23 -7.59 9.88 -10.17
N ASP A 24 -7.73 10.38 -8.94
CA ASP A 24 -8.61 11.50 -8.61
C ASP A 24 -7.78 12.56 -7.90
N LYS A 25 -8.17 13.81 -8.07
CA LYS A 25 -7.44 14.93 -7.50
C LYS A 25 -8.40 16.01 -7.07
N ASP A 26 -8.32 16.40 -5.81
CA ASP A 26 -8.98 17.62 -5.34
C ASP A 26 -7.97 18.79 -5.33
N ALA A 27 -8.29 19.88 -4.65
CA ALA A 27 -7.48 21.09 -4.69
C ALA A 27 -6.04 20.89 -4.20
N THR A 28 -5.80 19.97 -3.27
CA THR A 28 -4.51 19.81 -2.60
C THR A 28 -4.02 18.37 -2.51
N THR A 29 -4.89 17.39 -2.73
CA THR A 29 -4.60 15.99 -2.50
C THR A 29 -4.87 15.17 -3.76
N GLU A 30 -3.96 14.31 -4.09
CA GLU A 30 -4.12 13.35 -5.18
C GLU A 30 -4.38 11.96 -4.59
N TYR A 31 -5.36 11.26 -5.17
CA TYR A 31 -5.75 9.92 -4.77
C TYR A 31 -5.53 8.94 -5.90
N LEU A 32 -5.03 7.77 -5.58
CA LEU A 32 -4.87 6.68 -6.53
C LEU A 32 -5.56 5.45 -5.97
N PHE A 33 -6.53 4.92 -6.72
CA PHE A 33 -7.29 3.73 -6.35
C PHE A 33 -7.05 2.62 -7.36
N ILE A 34 -6.92 1.39 -6.88
CA ILE A 34 -6.88 0.20 -7.72
C ILE A 34 -7.97 -0.71 -7.19
N ASN A 35 -9.07 -0.81 -7.95
CA ASN A 35 -10.24 -1.58 -7.57
C ASN A 35 -10.17 -2.98 -8.18
N ALA A 36 -10.26 -4.01 -7.33
CA ALA A 36 -10.37 -5.39 -7.80
C ALA A 36 -11.74 -5.64 -8.42
N PRO A 37 -11.87 -6.68 -9.27
CA PRO A 37 -13.17 -7.07 -9.79
C PRO A 37 -14.19 -7.29 -8.67
N ARG A 38 -15.43 -6.85 -8.88
CA ARG A 38 -16.52 -6.97 -7.90
C ARG A 38 -16.24 -6.27 -6.57
N ASP A 39 -15.30 -5.33 -6.57
CA ASP A 39 -14.93 -4.55 -5.38
C ASP A 39 -14.56 -5.40 -4.17
N ILE A 40 -13.99 -6.57 -4.39
CA ILE A 40 -13.61 -7.46 -3.28
C ILE A 40 -12.47 -6.87 -2.43
N TYR A 41 -11.64 -6.02 -3.03
CA TYR A 41 -10.71 -5.18 -2.30
C TYR A 41 -10.37 -3.94 -3.13
N THR A 42 -9.90 -2.91 -2.46
CA THR A 42 -9.38 -1.69 -3.08
C THR A 42 -8.04 -1.36 -2.45
N VAL A 43 -7.01 -1.23 -3.28
CA VAL A 43 -5.71 -0.69 -2.85
C VAL A 43 -5.76 0.79 -3.11
N TYR A 44 -5.48 1.62 -2.08
CA TYR A 44 -5.52 3.03 -2.31
C TYR A 44 -4.37 3.79 -1.67
N PHE A 45 -3.96 4.86 -2.35
CA PHE A 45 -2.92 5.78 -1.93
C PHE A 45 -3.49 7.18 -1.90
N ASP A 46 -3.06 7.95 -0.92
CA ASP A 46 -3.46 9.33 -0.72
C ASP A 46 -2.16 10.12 -0.53
N SER A 47 -1.94 11.17 -1.32
CA SER A 47 -0.70 11.93 -1.25
C SER A 47 -0.49 12.64 0.10
N SER A 48 -1.53 12.80 0.89
CA SER A 48 -1.46 13.36 2.24
C SER A 48 -1.33 12.30 3.34
N MET A 49 -1.38 11.01 2.97
CA MET A 49 -1.37 9.92 3.94
C MET A 49 -0.04 9.88 4.70
N PRO A 50 -0.06 9.71 6.02
CA PRO A 50 1.19 9.60 6.79
C PRO A 50 1.92 8.30 6.47
N ILE A 51 3.23 8.29 6.75
CA ILE A 51 4.01 7.06 6.70
C ILE A 51 3.63 6.23 7.92
N PHE A 52 3.10 5.03 7.67
CA PHE A 52 2.64 4.15 8.74
C PHE A 52 3.79 3.44 9.44
N GLY A 53 3.65 3.23 10.73
CA GLY A 53 4.56 2.46 11.56
C GLY A 53 3.79 1.77 12.66
N LYS A 54 4.49 1.17 13.60
CA LYS A 54 3.85 0.46 14.71
C LYS A 54 2.94 1.36 15.54
N ASN A 55 3.26 2.65 15.60
CA ASN A 55 2.52 3.60 16.43
C ASN A 55 1.09 3.87 15.93
N VAL A 56 0.79 3.53 14.67
CA VAL A 56 -0.55 3.67 14.11
C VAL A 56 -1.58 2.85 14.89
N PHE A 57 -1.12 1.79 15.55
CA PHE A 57 -1.99 0.86 16.27
C PHE A 57 -1.87 0.99 17.79
N ASP A 58 -1.25 2.06 18.27
CA ASP A 58 -1.20 2.34 19.71
C ASP A 58 -2.63 2.46 20.23
N GLY A 59 -2.99 1.63 21.20
CA GLY A 59 -4.34 1.54 21.71
C GLY A 59 -5.22 0.46 21.07
N CYS A 60 -4.76 -0.19 20.01
CA CYS A 60 -5.45 -1.36 19.46
C CYS A 60 -5.03 -2.60 20.25
N GLU A 61 -6.01 -3.32 20.79
CA GLU A 61 -5.73 -4.51 21.60
C GLU A 61 -5.09 -5.63 20.77
N GLU A 62 -5.52 -5.78 19.54
CA GLU A 62 -5.02 -6.80 18.64
C GLU A 62 -4.65 -6.16 17.31
N SER A 63 -3.38 -6.17 17.00
CA SER A 63 -2.87 -5.79 15.70
C SER A 63 -1.79 -6.77 15.30
N SER A 64 -1.67 -7.04 14.03
CA SER A 64 -0.60 -7.87 13.50
C SER A 64 0.18 -7.10 12.46
N SER A 65 1.44 -7.43 12.32
CA SER A 65 2.28 -6.89 11.25
C SER A 65 2.84 -8.04 10.45
N LEU A 66 3.00 -7.79 9.15
CA LEU A 66 3.62 -8.73 8.23
C LEU A 66 4.61 -7.96 7.40
N GLU A 67 5.79 -8.53 7.21
CA GLU A 67 6.84 -7.91 6.42
C GLU A 67 7.22 -8.85 5.28
N LEU A 68 7.19 -8.33 4.05
CA LEU A 68 7.64 -9.04 2.87
C LEU A 68 8.91 -8.39 2.37
N ASN A 69 10.00 -9.17 2.34
CA ASN A 69 11.30 -8.68 1.88
C ASN A 69 11.54 -9.17 0.47
N MET A 70 11.79 -8.23 -0.44
CA MET A 70 12.13 -8.48 -1.83
C MET A 70 13.49 -7.87 -2.13
N GLN A 71 14.03 -8.16 -3.31
CA GLN A 71 15.37 -7.70 -3.66
C GLN A 71 15.49 -6.18 -3.67
N ASP A 72 14.47 -5.47 -4.14
CA ASP A 72 14.51 -4.01 -4.34
C ASP A 72 13.58 -3.23 -3.40
N ARG A 73 12.80 -3.94 -2.57
CA ARG A 73 11.81 -3.28 -1.69
C ARG A 73 11.48 -4.16 -0.50
N LYS A 74 10.91 -3.51 0.51
CA LYS A 74 10.30 -4.16 1.64
C LYS A 74 8.85 -3.65 1.74
N ILE A 75 7.90 -4.56 1.91
CA ILE A 75 6.49 -4.19 2.07
C ILE A 75 6.08 -4.55 3.49
N CYS A 76 5.67 -3.54 4.25
CA CYS A 76 5.25 -3.71 5.63
C CYS A 76 3.74 -3.53 5.70
N PHE A 77 3.03 -4.53 6.20
CA PHE A 77 1.59 -4.49 6.40
C PHE A 77 1.28 -4.39 7.88
N TYR A 78 0.27 -3.61 8.19
CA TYR A 78 -0.24 -3.42 9.53
C TYR A 78 -1.74 -3.70 9.51
N CYS A 79 -2.15 -4.76 10.22
CA CYS A 79 -3.51 -5.25 10.17
C CYS A 79 -4.17 -5.09 11.53
N PRO A 80 -5.08 -4.13 11.70
CA PRO A 80 -5.92 -4.11 12.88
C PRO A 80 -6.91 -5.27 12.82
N THR A 81 -7.36 -5.73 13.98
CA THR A 81 -8.38 -6.75 14.04
C THR A 81 -9.67 -6.23 13.43
N ARG A 82 -10.29 -7.05 12.57
CA ARG A 82 -11.58 -6.73 11.99
C ARG A 82 -12.62 -6.58 13.11
N THR A 83 -13.42 -5.52 13.04
CA THR A 83 -14.52 -5.31 13.99
C THR A 83 -15.54 -6.43 13.87
N LYS A 84 -15.94 -7.00 15.01
CA LYS A 84 -16.91 -8.09 15.06
C LYS A 84 -18.21 -7.69 14.35
N GLY A 85 -18.71 -8.57 13.49
CA GLY A 85 -19.94 -8.36 12.72
C GLY A 85 -19.76 -7.59 11.43
N ARG A 86 -18.56 -7.12 11.12
CA ARG A 86 -18.29 -6.43 9.86
C ARG A 86 -17.60 -7.36 8.88
N LYS A 87 -17.93 -7.20 7.59
CA LYS A 87 -17.30 -7.96 6.51
C LYS A 87 -16.04 -7.29 5.97
N ASP A 88 -15.94 -5.98 6.13
CA ASP A 88 -14.82 -5.19 5.66
C ASP A 88 -13.70 -5.12 6.68
N ALA A 89 -12.49 -4.99 6.20
CA ALA A 89 -11.30 -4.76 7.02
C ALA A 89 -10.42 -3.74 6.32
N LEU A 90 -9.79 -2.88 7.08
CA LEU A 90 -8.87 -1.88 6.57
C LEU A 90 -7.46 -2.22 7.05
N TRP A 91 -6.55 -2.38 6.10
CA TRP A 91 -5.15 -2.66 6.36
C TRP A 91 -4.30 -1.49 5.89
N TYR A 92 -3.23 -1.23 6.60
CA TYR A 92 -2.26 -0.19 6.23
C TYR A 92 -0.99 -0.85 5.73
N PHE A 93 -0.29 -0.19 4.83
CA PHE A 93 1.00 -0.67 4.37
C PHE A 93 1.96 0.47 4.06
N ASN A 94 3.25 0.14 4.07
CA ASN A 94 4.30 0.97 3.49
C ASN A 94 5.07 0.10 2.51
N ILE A 95 5.37 0.64 1.34
CA ILE A 95 6.39 0.07 0.48
C ILE A 95 7.65 0.91 0.71
N VAL A 96 8.73 0.25 1.08
CA VAL A 96 10.01 0.92 1.34
C VAL A 96 11.01 0.51 0.27
N PHE A 97 11.47 1.48 -0.51
CA PHE A 97 12.49 1.28 -1.53
C PHE A 97 13.82 1.86 -1.04
N ALA A 98 14.92 1.27 -1.48
CA ALA A 98 16.24 1.84 -1.25
C ALA A 98 16.54 2.91 -2.31
N GLY A 99 16.90 4.10 -1.88
CA GLY A 99 17.30 5.18 -2.77
C GLY A 99 18.76 5.07 -3.18
N GLU A 100 19.15 5.77 -4.25
CA GLU A 100 20.53 5.75 -4.76
C GLU A 100 21.54 6.28 -3.76
N ASN A 101 21.12 7.23 -2.92
CA ASN A 101 22.01 7.88 -1.95
C ASN A 101 21.85 7.29 -0.54
N GLY A 102 21.30 6.07 -0.44
CA GLY A 102 21.10 5.41 0.84
C GLY A 102 19.86 5.86 1.60
N GLU A 103 19.07 6.80 1.05
CA GLU A 103 17.81 7.18 1.68
C GLU A 103 16.78 6.08 1.55
N SER A 104 15.76 6.12 2.42
CA SER A 104 14.60 5.25 2.32
C SER A 104 13.46 6.01 1.62
N LEU A 105 12.89 5.40 0.60
CA LEU A 105 11.78 5.98 -0.17
C LEU A 105 10.50 5.24 0.22
N PHE A 106 9.53 5.98 0.76
CA PHE A 106 8.30 5.41 1.30
C PHE A 106 7.11 5.67 0.38
N LEU A 107 6.30 4.66 0.18
CA LEU A 107 5.00 4.77 -0.48
C LEU A 107 3.96 4.15 0.44
N PRO A 108 3.30 4.96 1.27
CA PRO A 108 2.27 4.48 2.18
C PRO A 108 0.93 4.34 1.48
N GLY A 109 0.13 3.39 1.94
CA GLY A 109 -1.19 3.19 1.40
C GLY A 109 -2.08 2.40 2.35
N GLN A 110 -3.28 2.13 1.88
CA GLN A 110 -4.28 1.34 2.59
C GLN A 110 -4.89 0.32 1.65
N ILE A 111 -5.39 -0.76 2.23
CA ILE A 111 -6.15 -1.75 1.49
C ILE A 111 -7.45 -1.97 2.23
N LEU A 112 -8.56 -1.64 1.56
CA LEU A 112 -9.89 -1.93 2.06
C LEU A 112 -10.31 -3.27 1.50
N VAL A 113 -10.52 -4.25 2.37
CA VAL A 113 -10.96 -5.59 2.02
C VAL A 113 -12.45 -5.68 2.30
N ASN A 114 -13.26 -5.88 1.25
CA ASN A 114 -14.71 -5.92 1.34
C ASN A 114 -15.29 -7.34 1.26
N SER A 115 -14.44 -8.35 1.20
CA SER A 115 -14.84 -9.73 1.05
C SER A 115 -14.35 -10.56 2.23
N ASP A 116 -15.26 -11.31 2.84
CA ASP A 116 -14.89 -12.21 3.92
C ASP A 116 -13.92 -13.29 3.46
N GLU A 117 -14.09 -13.78 2.23
CA GLU A 117 -13.16 -14.73 1.63
C GLU A 117 -11.75 -14.15 1.48
N VAL A 118 -11.65 -12.93 0.96
CA VAL A 118 -10.36 -12.25 0.83
C VAL A 118 -9.74 -11.98 2.20
N TYR A 119 -10.56 -11.57 3.17
CA TYR A 119 -10.09 -11.35 4.53
C TYR A 119 -9.46 -12.62 5.12
N ARG A 120 -10.13 -13.76 4.98
CA ARG A 120 -9.63 -15.04 5.50
C ARG A 120 -8.34 -15.47 4.81
N LYS A 121 -8.25 -15.31 3.49
CA LYS A 121 -7.03 -15.63 2.74
C LYS A 121 -5.87 -14.77 3.21
N THR A 122 -6.12 -13.50 3.44
CA THR A 122 -5.09 -12.55 3.86
C THR A 122 -4.58 -12.87 5.26
N VAL A 123 -5.49 -13.17 6.19
CA VAL A 123 -5.11 -13.61 7.54
C VAL A 123 -4.31 -14.91 7.48
N GLY A 124 -4.64 -15.79 6.54
CA GLY A 124 -3.91 -17.03 6.31
C GLY A 124 -2.58 -16.88 5.56
N GLY A 125 -2.15 -15.66 5.27
CA GLY A 125 -0.89 -15.40 4.61
C GLY A 125 -0.94 -15.35 3.09
N LYS A 126 -2.13 -15.44 2.49
CA LYS A 126 -2.34 -15.33 1.04
C LYS A 126 -2.86 -13.94 0.71
N LEU A 127 -2.00 -13.10 0.18
CA LEU A 127 -2.29 -11.69 -0.07
C LEU A 127 -2.58 -11.49 -1.56
N PRO A 128 -3.85 -11.46 -1.98
CA PRO A 128 -4.18 -11.37 -3.42
C PRO A 128 -3.77 -10.04 -4.06
N PHE A 129 -3.54 -9.01 -3.25
CA PHE A 129 -3.12 -7.70 -3.72
C PHE A 129 -1.60 -7.51 -3.78
N VAL A 130 -0.82 -8.49 -3.35
CA VAL A 130 0.65 -8.39 -3.34
C VAL A 130 1.21 -8.19 -4.74
N GLU A 131 0.62 -8.82 -5.75
CA GLU A 131 1.07 -8.66 -7.13
C GLU A 131 1.12 -7.21 -7.58
N ILE A 132 0.15 -6.40 -7.13
CA ILE A 132 0.14 -4.97 -7.44
C ILE A 132 1.33 -4.29 -6.77
N LEU A 133 1.51 -4.51 -5.47
CA LEU A 133 2.53 -3.82 -4.67
C LEU A 133 3.95 -4.22 -5.06
N GLU A 134 4.16 -5.46 -5.45
CA GLU A 134 5.48 -5.94 -5.87
C GLU A 134 5.92 -5.42 -7.24
N LYS A 135 4.96 -5.00 -8.08
CA LYS A 135 5.22 -4.55 -9.45
C LYS A 135 5.25 -3.03 -9.61
N ILE A 136 4.98 -2.27 -8.56
CA ILE A 136 5.11 -0.81 -8.63
C ILE A 136 6.57 -0.45 -8.89
N LYS A 137 6.80 0.44 -9.85
CA LYS A 137 8.15 0.88 -10.23
C LYS A 137 8.32 2.37 -10.00
N ILE A 138 9.52 2.78 -9.66
CA ILE A 138 9.88 4.19 -9.54
C ILE A 138 10.26 4.69 -10.93
N LYS A 139 9.55 5.70 -11.44
CA LYS A 139 9.76 6.23 -12.78
C LYS A 139 10.80 7.34 -12.84
N LYS A 140 10.77 8.26 -11.88
CA LYS A 140 11.61 9.46 -11.94
C LYS A 140 12.98 9.30 -11.33
N TYR A 141 13.26 8.16 -10.78
CA TYR A 141 14.51 7.90 -10.09
C TYR A 141 15.75 8.12 -10.97
N MET A 142 15.60 7.87 -12.26
CA MET A 142 16.70 7.96 -13.22
C MET A 142 16.86 9.35 -13.85
N ASP A 143 15.88 10.23 -13.67
CA ASP A 143 15.88 11.52 -14.37
C ASP A 143 16.83 12.54 -13.76
N GLU A 144 17.32 12.29 -12.58
CA GLU A 144 18.21 13.20 -11.86
C GLU A 144 19.68 13.09 -12.30
N THR A 145 19.98 12.21 -13.24
CA THR A 145 21.35 11.95 -13.67
C THR A 145 21.80 12.81 -14.85
N VAL A 146 21.00 13.73 -15.25
CA VAL A 146 21.32 14.59 -16.40
C VAL A 146 22.28 15.72 -16.05
#